data_09402d440f8d6a39a17ce3691462fe18
#
_entry.id   09402d440f8d6a39a17ce3691462fe18
#
_cell.length_a   1.000
_cell.length_b   1.000
_cell.length_c   1.000
_cell.angle_alpha   90.00
_cell.angle_beta   90.00
_cell.angle_gamma   90.00
#
_symmetry.space_group_name_H-M   'P 1'
#
loop_
_entity.id
_entity.type
_entity.pdbx_description
1 polymer ?
#
loop_
_entity_poly.entity_id
_entity_poly.type
_entity_poly.pdbx_seq_one_letter_code
_entity_poly.pdbx_strand_id
1 'polypeptide(L)'
;MLLRSVLYLLLQVVQLLGISSLAVLCVWPSWCLSAAYADESTSTRLDTTSNGFVQLSQGDHLTNWKHSGNWKIESGVIARQGKGGSLVYIGKKIPDDFELQFEWKVSEGSNSGVYYRPTQYEYQILDNKLHPDGRNPRTSAASLYFCVQPSKDMTKPAGEWNTGRIVCKGTIIQHWLNGEKVIHMDYKDPKWATNVDMLRQRGGNLDARGANLSLQDHGDPVWYQNIRLKELKETDIIDMAEVTPAVIPAGVLEAEKKKLAGIIKRREDSKQRLEQKKKNK
;
A
#
# COMPACT_ATOMS: atom_id res chain seq x y z
N MET A 1 -42.58 7.59 3.72
CA MET A 1 -43.97 7.49 4.14
C MET A 1 -44.95 8.18 3.18
N LEU A 2 -44.60 9.25 2.49
CA LEU A 2 -45.49 9.96 1.55
C LEU A 2 -45.82 9.23 0.24
N LEU A 3 -44.94 8.38 -0.28
CA LEU A 3 -45.19 7.67 -1.55
C LEU A 3 -46.24 6.55 -1.49
N ARG A 4 -46.39 5.93 -0.33
CA ARG A 4 -47.42 4.85 -0.14
C ARG A 4 -48.82 5.40 -0.01
N SER A 5 -49.00 6.61 0.48
CA SER A 5 -50.29 7.24 0.67
C SER A 5 -50.90 7.75 -0.68
N VAL A 6 -50.04 8.18 -1.61
CA VAL A 6 -50.48 8.63 -2.93
C VAL A 6 -50.94 7.46 -3.81
N LEU A 7 -50.29 6.33 -3.72
CA LEU A 7 -50.65 5.12 -4.48
C LEU A 7 -52.01 4.53 -4.03
N TYR A 8 -52.33 4.66 -2.74
CA TYR A 8 -53.60 4.15 -2.19
C TYR A 8 -54.79 5.03 -2.55
N LEU A 9 -54.62 6.35 -2.71
CA LEU A 9 -55.66 7.28 -3.16
C LEU A 9 -55.97 7.08 -4.65
N LEU A 10 -55.00 6.81 -5.48
CA LEU A 10 -55.20 6.57 -6.93
C LEU A 10 -55.96 5.25 -7.21
N LEU A 11 -55.78 4.24 -6.42
CA LEU A 11 -56.51 2.96 -6.54
C LEU A 11 -57.96 3.04 -6.11
N GLN A 12 -58.33 3.93 -5.20
CA GLN A 12 -59.73 4.10 -4.75
C GLN A 12 -60.58 4.90 -5.76
N VAL A 13 -59.97 5.81 -6.52
CA VAL A 13 -60.69 6.61 -7.53
C VAL A 13 -61.05 5.79 -8.77
N VAL A 14 -60.27 4.78 -9.11
CA VAL A 14 -60.53 3.89 -10.26
C VAL A 14 -61.71 2.93 -10.01
N GLN A 15 -61.97 2.59 -8.74
CA GLN A 15 -63.11 1.70 -8.40
C GLN A 15 -64.46 2.41 -8.36
N LEU A 16 -64.46 3.76 -8.27
CA LEU A 16 -65.72 4.55 -8.21
C LEU A 16 -66.29 4.98 -9.57
N LEU A 17 -65.54 4.80 -10.65
CA LEU A 17 -65.96 5.26 -11.98
C LEU A 17 -66.39 4.19 -12.98
N GLY A 18 -66.50 2.93 -12.58
CA GLY A 18 -67.21 1.89 -13.34
C GLY A 18 -66.85 1.72 -14.82
N ILE A 19 -65.55 1.92 -15.18
CA ILE A 19 -65.14 1.79 -16.57
C ILE A 19 -64.54 0.42 -16.81
N SER A 20 -65.30 -0.42 -17.50
CA SER A 20 -64.86 -1.73 -17.99
C SER A 20 -63.82 -1.60 -19.08
N SER A 21 -62.74 -2.33 -18.94
CA SER A 21 -61.78 -2.81 -19.95
C SER A 21 -61.68 -2.05 -21.26
N LEU A 22 -60.75 -1.13 -21.38
CA LEU A 22 -60.10 -0.77 -22.64
C LEU A 22 -58.59 -0.85 -22.44
N ALA A 23 -57.96 -1.67 -23.27
CA ALA A 23 -56.51 -1.84 -23.32
C ALA A 23 -55.86 -0.53 -23.74
N VAL A 24 -55.28 0.22 -22.82
CA VAL A 24 -54.41 1.34 -23.13
C VAL A 24 -53.03 0.81 -23.38
N LEU A 25 -52.66 0.67 -24.65
CA LEU A 25 -51.28 0.53 -25.10
C LEU A 25 -50.53 1.83 -24.70
N CYS A 26 -49.94 1.84 -23.53
CA CYS A 26 -48.97 2.87 -23.20
C CYS A 26 -47.69 2.63 -24.01
N VAL A 27 -47.56 3.33 -25.12
CA VAL A 27 -46.31 3.56 -25.81
C VAL A 27 -45.47 4.44 -24.90
N TRP A 28 -44.59 3.85 -24.12
CA TRP A 28 -43.62 4.60 -23.37
C TRP A 28 -42.49 5.02 -24.28
N PRO A 29 -42.16 6.32 -24.31
CA PRO A 29 -40.99 6.75 -25.07
C PRO A 29 -39.76 6.14 -24.46
N SER A 30 -38.92 5.51 -25.30
CA SER A 30 -37.68 4.82 -24.97
C SER A 30 -36.58 5.74 -24.43
N TRP A 31 -36.90 6.74 -23.63
CA TRP A 31 -35.97 7.75 -23.14
C TRP A 31 -35.95 7.86 -21.61
N CYS A 32 -36.39 6.86 -20.91
CA CYS A 32 -36.29 6.93 -19.45
C CYS A 32 -35.56 5.74 -18.87
N LEU A 33 -34.45 6.08 -18.22
CA LEU A 33 -33.79 5.38 -17.12
C LEU A 33 -32.97 4.12 -17.45
N SER A 34 -31.82 4.33 -18.08
CA SER A 34 -30.65 3.77 -17.51
C SER A 34 -30.28 4.63 -16.29
N ALA A 35 -30.98 4.45 -15.17
CA ALA A 35 -30.41 4.77 -13.87
C ALA A 35 -29.27 3.78 -13.68
N ALA A 36 -28.08 4.18 -14.14
CA ALA A 36 -26.84 3.59 -13.71
C ALA A 36 -26.87 3.69 -12.17
N TYR A 37 -27.01 2.55 -11.51
CA TYR A 37 -26.54 2.39 -10.16
C TYR A 37 -25.04 2.64 -10.27
N ALA A 38 -24.63 3.87 -10.06
CA ALA A 38 -23.25 4.20 -9.80
C ALA A 38 -22.97 3.57 -8.44
N ASP A 39 -22.37 2.39 -8.49
CA ASP A 39 -21.63 1.85 -7.36
C ASP A 39 -20.53 2.88 -7.07
N GLU A 40 -20.76 3.75 -6.08
CA GLU A 40 -19.77 4.67 -5.54
C GLU A 40 -18.70 3.93 -4.72
N SER A 41 -18.18 2.83 -5.25
CA SER A 41 -16.83 2.43 -4.95
C SER A 41 -15.89 3.14 -5.93
N THR A 42 -15.71 4.44 -5.78
CA THR A 42 -14.62 5.16 -6.44
C THR A 42 -13.30 4.70 -5.83
N SER A 43 -12.91 3.47 -6.15
CA SER A 43 -11.51 3.11 -6.26
C SER A 43 -10.91 4.13 -7.22
N THR A 44 -10.05 5.00 -6.74
CA THR A 44 -9.26 5.90 -7.58
C THR A 44 -8.35 5.00 -8.41
N ARG A 45 -8.89 4.52 -9.54
CA ARG A 45 -8.18 3.68 -10.48
C ARG A 45 -7.05 4.54 -11.02
N LEU A 46 -5.81 4.19 -10.61
CA LEU A 46 -4.62 4.91 -11.05
C LEU A 46 -4.56 4.81 -12.58
N ASP A 47 -4.56 5.96 -13.25
CA ASP A 47 -4.56 6.04 -14.71
C ASP A 47 -3.31 5.37 -15.29
N THR A 48 -3.50 4.39 -16.18
CA THR A 48 -2.47 3.43 -16.60
C THR A 48 -1.71 3.85 -17.85
N THR A 49 -1.91 5.04 -18.44
CA THR A 49 -1.47 5.24 -19.83
C THR A 49 -0.71 6.53 -20.17
N SER A 50 -0.68 7.59 -19.37
CA SER A 50 -0.24 8.89 -19.93
C SER A 50 1.05 9.52 -19.42
N ASN A 51 1.67 9.06 -18.31
CA ASN A 51 2.74 9.84 -17.67
C ASN A 51 4.07 9.11 -17.45
N GLY A 52 4.45 8.17 -18.32
CA GLY A 52 5.75 7.47 -18.23
C GLY A 52 5.80 6.34 -17.21
N PHE A 53 4.65 5.91 -16.67
CA PHE A 53 4.57 4.74 -15.80
C PHE A 53 4.57 3.45 -16.61
N VAL A 54 5.30 2.46 -16.11
CA VAL A 54 5.30 1.08 -16.57
C VAL A 54 4.55 0.23 -15.55
N GLN A 55 3.50 -0.47 -15.99
CA GLN A 55 2.76 -1.40 -15.16
C GLN A 55 3.61 -2.65 -14.89
N LEU A 56 3.75 -3.04 -13.62
CA LEU A 56 4.55 -4.20 -13.21
C LEU A 56 3.70 -5.46 -12.97
N SER A 57 2.39 -5.29 -12.74
CA SER A 57 1.42 -6.38 -12.59
C SER A 57 0.38 -6.27 -13.69
N GLN A 58 0.39 -7.17 -14.68
CA GLN A 58 -0.57 -7.20 -15.79
C GLN A 58 -1.08 -8.61 -16.02
N GLY A 59 -2.38 -8.69 -16.36
CA GLY A 59 -3.04 -9.96 -16.68
C GLY A 59 -3.04 -10.94 -15.51
N ASP A 60 -2.98 -12.24 -15.85
CA ASP A 60 -3.10 -13.33 -14.89
C ASP A 60 -1.81 -14.13 -14.71
N HIS A 61 -0.65 -13.55 -15.07
CA HIS A 61 0.64 -14.22 -15.01
C HIS A 61 1.69 -13.41 -14.25
N LEU A 62 2.42 -14.09 -13.35
CA LEU A 62 3.55 -13.56 -12.59
C LEU A 62 4.89 -13.78 -13.32
N THR A 63 4.92 -13.72 -14.67
CA THR A 63 6.10 -14.08 -15.50
C THR A 63 7.35 -13.30 -15.12
N ASN A 64 7.20 -12.01 -14.76
CA ASN A 64 8.32 -11.16 -14.35
C ASN A 64 8.52 -11.12 -12.82
N TRP A 65 7.93 -12.08 -12.09
CA TRP A 65 8.01 -12.16 -10.65
C TRP A 65 8.54 -13.54 -10.22
N LYS A 66 9.55 -13.52 -9.35
CA LYS A 66 10.09 -14.72 -8.73
C LYS A 66 9.39 -14.98 -7.40
N HIS A 67 8.88 -16.19 -7.20
CA HIS A 67 8.21 -16.66 -5.98
C HIS A 67 8.37 -18.18 -5.80
N SER A 68 7.97 -18.70 -4.64
CA SER A 68 8.04 -20.11 -4.29
C SER A 68 6.70 -20.85 -4.44
N GLY A 69 5.79 -20.34 -5.28
CA GLY A 69 4.43 -20.90 -5.46
C GLY A 69 3.38 -20.39 -4.48
N ASN A 70 3.78 -19.52 -3.55
CA ASN A 70 2.92 -18.96 -2.49
C ASN A 70 2.20 -17.65 -2.88
N TRP A 71 2.33 -17.22 -4.12
CA TRP A 71 1.65 -16.06 -4.69
C TRP A 71 0.90 -16.44 -5.95
N LYS A 72 -0.26 -15.83 -6.15
CA LYS A 72 -1.03 -15.91 -7.40
C LYS A 72 -1.45 -14.53 -7.86
N ILE A 73 -1.81 -14.43 -9.14
CA ILE A 73 -2.48 -13.26 -9.72
C ILE A 73 -3.76 -13.72 -10.40
N GLU A 74 -4.85 -13.00 -10.16
CA GLU A 74 -6.15 -13.21 -10.81
C GLU A 74 -6.77 -11.84 -11.10
N SER A 75 -7.16 -11.60 -12.33
CA SER A 75 -7.75 -10.32 -12.77
C SER A 75 -6.90 -9.11 -12.35
N GLY A 76 -5.57 -9.24 -12.44
CA GLY A 76 -4.62 -8.18 -12.06
C GLY A 76 -4.38 -8.00 -10.55
N VAL A 77 -5.06 -8.80 -9.70
CA VAL A 77 -4.86 -8.79 -8.25
C VAL A 77 -3.86 -9.87 -7.86
N ILE A 78 -2.74 -9.46 -7.28
CA ILE A 78 -1.72 -10.33 -6.70
C ILE A 78 -2.12 -10.66 -5.26
N ALA A 79 -2.18 -11.94 -4.91
CA ALA A 79 -2.55 -12.40 -3.57
C ALA A 79 -1.51 -13.40 -3.04
N ARG A 80 -1.14 -13.22 -1.77
CA ARG A 80 -0.39 -14.24 -1.03
C ARG A 80 -1.32 -15.38 -0.60
N GLN A 81 -0.89 -16.63 -0.81
CA GLN A 81 -1.75 -17.79 -0.58
C GLN A 81 -1.19 -18.86 0.33
N GLY A 82 0.08 -19.02 0.48
CA GLY A 82 0.65 -20.16 1.21
C GLY A 82 1.98 -19.84 1.88
N LYS A 83 2.67 -20.85 2.36
CA LYS A 83 4.01 -20.71 2.91
C LYS A 83 5.02 -20.57 1.78
N GLY A 84 5.96 -19.64 1.90
CA GLY A 84 7.00 -19.44 0.91
C GLY A 84 7.89 -18.25 1.26
N GLY A 85 8.30 -17.51 0.23
CA GLY A 85 9.11 -16.31 0.35
C GLY A 85 8.43 -15.10 -0.29
N SER A 86 9.10 -13.96 -0.19
CA SER A 86 8.66 -12.71 -0.80
C SER A 86 8.53 -12.84 -2.32
N LEU A 87 7.62 -12.07 -2.89
CA LEU A 87 7.43 -11.94 -4.33
C LEU A 87 8.39 -10.89 -4.85
N VAL A 88 9.31 -11.26 -5.73
CA VAL A 88 10.39 -10.38 -6.21
C VAL A 88 10.23 -10.10 -7.70
N TYR A 89 10.11 -8.83 -8.06
CA TYR A 89 10.06 -8.41 -9.46
C TYR A 89 11.45 -8.53 -10.10
N ILE A 90 11.56 -9.35 -11.16
CA ILE A 90 12.82 -9.64 -11.85
C ILE A 90 12.92 -9.01 -13.23
N GLY A 91 11.86 -8.38 -13.75
CA GLY A 91 11.83 -7.78 -15.08
C GLY A 91 12.80 -6.62 -15.26
N LYS A 92 12.98 -5.80 -14.22
CA LYS A 92 14.04 -4.78 -14.15
C LYS A 92 14.30 -4.39 -12.70
N LYS A 93 15.46 -3.79 -12.46
CA LYS A 93 15.76 -3.17 -11.16
C LYS A 93 15.03 -1.84 -11.01
N ILE A 94 14.79 -1.44 -9.76
CA ILE A 94 14.29 -0.11 -9.44
C ILE A 94 15.35 0.92 -9.84
N PRO A 95 15.01 1.97 -10.59
CA PRO A 95 15.90 3.11 -10.87
C PRO A 95 16.36 3.81 -9.60
N ASP A 96 17.41 4.63 -9.72
CA ASP A 96 17.90 5.41 -8.59
C ASP A 96 16.89 6.49 -8.18
N ASP A 97 16.32 7.19 -9.16
CA ASP A 97 15.24 8.15 -8.99
C ASP A 97 13.96 7.60 -9.61
N PHE A 98 12.92 7.48 -8.81
CA PHE A 98 11.68 6.84 -9.25
C PHE A 98 10.45 7.30 -8.46
N GLU A 99 9.30 7.06 -9.08
CA GLU A 99 8.00 7.04 -8.43
C GLU A 99 7.39 5.64 -8.58
N LEU A 100 7.06 4.99 -7.47
CA LEU A 100 6.34 3.73 -7.41
C LEU A 100 4.95 3.95 -6.83
N GLN A 101 3.94 3.47 -7.53
CA GLN A 101 2.56 3.52 -7.07
C GLN A 101 1.99 2.11 -7.02
N PHE A 102 1.14 1.85 -6.03
CA PHE A 102 0.52 0.55 -5.85
C PHE A 102 -0.75 0.68 -4.97
N GLU A 103 -1.61 -0.30 -5.08
CA GLU A 103 -2.73 -0.47 -4.16
C GLU A 103 -2.50 -1.74 -3.35
N TRP A 104 -2.91 -1.70 -2.10
CA TRP A 104 -2.74 -2.81 -1.18
C TRP A 104 -3.93 -2.99 -0.24
N LYS A 105 -4.15 -4.22 0.17
CA LYS A 105 -5.20 -4.62 1.10
C LYS A 105 -4.67 -5.72 2.00
N VAL A 106 -5.05 -5.70 3.28
CA VAL A 106 -4.67 -6.71 4.28
C VAL A 106 -5.91 -7.25 5.00
N SER A 107 -5.80 -8.45 5.56
CA SER A 107 -6.76 -8.95 6.55
C SER A 107 -6.48 -8.37 7.93
N GLU A 108 -7.40 -8.58 8.86
CA GLU A 108 -7.22 -8.22 10.26
C GLU A 108 -5.92 -8.79 10.84
N GLY A 109 -5.13 -7.95 11.52
CA GLY A 109 -3.86 -8.31 12.13
C GLY A 109 -2.73 -8.65 11.17
N SER A 110 -2.92 -8.51 9.86
CA SER A 110 -1.91 -8.89 8.84
C SER A 110 -0.78 -7.89 8.72
N ASN A 111 0.39 -8.42 8.30
CA ASN A 111 1.63 -7.68 8.04
C ASN A 111 2.24 -8.10 6.70
N SER A 112 2.76 -7.13 5.99
CA SER A 112 3.56 -7.26 4.77
C SER A 112 4.44 -6.02 4.61
N GLY A 113 5.06 -5.83 3.44
CA GLY A 113 5.89 -4.66 3.17
C GLY A 113 6.28 -4.56 1.71
N VAL A 114 6.59 -3.36 1.25
CA VAL A 114 7.15 -3.09 -0.08
C VAL A 114 8.60 -2.67 0.08
N TYR A 115 9.52 -3.56 -0.32
CA TYR A 115 10.96 -3.27 -0.34
C TYR A 115 11.34 -2.71 -1.70
N TYR A 116 11.87 -1.49 -1.73
CA TYR A 116 12.12 -0.76 -2.96
C TYR A 116 13.60 -0.36 -3.18
N ARG A 117 14.47 -0.62 -2.20
CA ARG A 117 15.93 -0.45 -2.31
C ARG A 117 16.66 -1.55 -1.54
N PRO A 118 17.97 -1.78 -1.76
CA PRO A 118 18.72 -2.80 -1.02
C PRO A 118 18.70 -2.51 0.48
N THR A 119 18.66 -3.57 1.29
CA THR A 119 18.86 -3.53 2.74
C THR A 119 17.90 -2.64 3.55
N GLN A 120 16.78 -3.22 4.00
CA GLN A 120 15.88 -2.61 5.00
C GLN A 120 15.12 -1.35 4.57
N TYR A 121 15.02 -1.03 3.29
CA TYR A 121 14.13 0.00 2.77
C TYR A 121 12.73 -0.57 2.58
N GLU A 122 11.90 -0.38 3.55
CA GLU A 122 10.57 -0.94 3.58
C GLU A 122 9.52 0.15 3.77
N TYR A 123 8.60 0.25 2.81
CA TYR A 123 7.31 0.88 3.04
C TYR A 123 6.43 -0.18 3.73
N GLN A 124 6.12 0.06 5.01
CA GLN A 124 5.37 -0.90 5.81
C GLN A 124 3.92 -1.04 5.35
N ILE A 125 3.46 -2.27 5.23
CA ILE A 125 2.06 -2.64 4.96
C ILE A 125 1.53 -3.39 6.18
N LEU A 126 0.48 -2.84 6.82
CA LEU A 126 0.05 -3.33 8.12
C LEU A 126 -1.42 -3.01 8.38
N ASP A 127 -2.11 -3.90 9.11
CA ASP A 127 -3.29 -3.51 9.87
C ASP A 127 -2.84 -2.81 11.16
N ASN A 128 -2.87 -1.48 11.16
CA ASN A 128 -2.42 -0.68 12.30
C ASN A 128 -3.23 -0.94 13.58
N LYS A 129 -4.49 -1.37 13.44
CA LYS A 129 -5.41 -1.54 14.56
C LYS A 129 -5.13 -2.79 15.38
N LEU A 130 -4.89 -3.92 14.72
CA LEU A 130 -4.79 -5.22 15.40
C LEU A 130 -3.37 -5.78 15.42
N HIS A 131 -2.51 -5.45 14.46
CA HIS A 131 -1.12 -5.93 14.50
C HIS A 131 -0.30 -5.20 15.59
N PRO A 132 0.53 -5.91 16.38
CA PRO A 132 1.32 -5.32 17.47
C PRO A 132 2.23 -4.16 17.02
N ASP A 133 2.79 -4.22 15.82
CA ASP A 133 3.68 -3.19 15.26
C ASP A 133 2.94 -1.86 14.97
N GLY A 134 1.61 -1.88 14.80
CA GLY A 134 0.79 -0.66 14.63
C GLY A 134 0.77 0.26 15.86
N ARG A 135 1.18 -0.26 17.02
CA ARG A 135 1.29 0.54 18.27
C ARG A 135 2.48 1.50 18.28
N ASN A 136 3.46 1.28 17.43
CA ASN A 136 4.61 2.16 17.27
C ASN A 136 4.53 2.85 15.90
N PRO A 137 4.39 4.21 15.86
CA PRO A 137 4.34 4.94 14.60
C PRO A 137 5.50 4.65 13.64
N ARG A 138 6.71 4.32 14.13
CA ARG A 138 7.86 3.95 13.29
C ARG A 138 7.76 2.56 12.65
N THR A 139 6.82 1.74 13.10
CA THR A 139 6.57 0.41 12.53
C THR A 139 5.15 0.26 12.00
N SER A 140 4.36 1.34 12.00
CA SER A 140 3.00 1.39 11.45
C SER A 140 2.99 1.43 9.91
N ALA A 141 1.85 1.23 9.30
CA ALA A 141 1.67 1.31 7.86
C ALA A 141 2.19 2.64 7.29
N ALA A 142 2.78 2.60 6.10
CA ALA A 142 3.45 3.70 5.40
C ALA A 142 4.70 4.27 6.10
N SER A 143 5.14 3.73 7.25
CA SER A 143 6.45 4.11 7.79
C SER A 143 7.58 3.68 6.86
N LEU A 144 8.69 4.44 6.83
CA LEU A 144 9.99 3.87 6.48
C LEU A 144 10.45 3.09 7.71
N TYR A 145 10.22 1.78 7.68
CA TYR A 145 10.19 0.90 8.84
C TYR A 145 11.41 1.04 9.75
N PHE A 146 11.19 1.36 11.03
CA PHE A 146 12.22 1.68 12.03
C PHE A 146 13.14 2.86 11.68
N CYS A 147 12.75 3.71 10.75
CA CYS A 147 13.51 4.91 10.40
C CYS A 147 12.65 6.16 10.64
N VAL A 148 11.61 6.34 9.83
CA VAL A 148 10.73 7.51 9.95
C VAL A 148 9.28 7.06 10.00
N GLN A 149 8.55 7.61 10.97
CA GLN A 149 7.11 7.39 11.12
C GLN A 149 6.31 8.34 10.22
N PRO A 150 5.12 7.93 9.76
CA PRO A 150 4.18 8.81 9.09
C PRO A 150 3.72 9.93 10.03
N SER A 151 3.30 11.05 9.47
CA SER A 151 2.76 12.20 10.23
C SER A 151 1.43 11.88 10.89
N LYS A 152 0.65 10.99 10.30
CA LYS A 152 -0.68 10.56 10.76
C LYS A 152 -1.02 9.19 10.19
N ASP A 153 -1.92 8.48 10.83
CA ASP A 153 -2.52 7.26 10.30
C ASP A 153 -3.63 7.64 9.30
N MET A 154 -3.47 7.19 8.06
CA MET A 154 -4.43 7.37 6.98
C MET A 154 -4.92 6.02 6.45
N THR A 155 -4.69 4.91 7.18
CA THR A 155 -5.13 3.59 6.74
C THR A 155 -6.64 3.48 6.72
N LYS A 156 -7.16 2.77 5.72
CA LYS A 156 -8.53 2.28 5.72
C LYS A 156 -8.61 0.99 6.54
N PRO A 157 -9.80 0.60 7.02
CA PRO A 157 -10.01 -0.67 7.72
C PRO A 157 -9.44 -1.88 6.97
N ALA A 158 -9.06 -2.93 7.70
CA ALA A 158 -8.71 -4.21 7.12
C ALA A 158 -9.83 -4.71 6.18
N GLY A 159 -9.45 -5.26 5.04
CA GLY A 159 -10.38 -5.65 3.97
C GLY A 159 -10.63 -4.56 2.91
N GLU A 160 -10.26 -3.33 3.16
CA GLU A 160 -10.39 -2.22 2.20
C GLU A 160 -9.06 -1.93 1.47
N TRP A 161 -9.18 -1.43 0.23
CA TRP A 161 -8.04 -1.04 -0.58
C TRP A 161 -7.45 0.31 -0.16
N ASN A 162 -6.16 0.33 0.11
CA ASN A 162 -5.36 1.52 0.34
C ASN A 162 -4.49 1.81 -0.89
N THR A 163 -4.18 3.08 -1.14
CA THR A 163 -3.22 3.50 -2.16
C THR A 163 -1.89 3.88 -1.50
N GLY A 164 -0.80 3.29 -1.97
CA GLY A 164 0.56 3.62 -1.59
C GLY A 164 1.30 4.30 -2.73
N ARG A 165 2.15 5.29 -2.40
CA ARG A 165 3.06 5.93 -3.34
C ARG A 165 4.39 6.18 -2.66
N ILE A 166 5.47 5.84 -3.35
CA ILE A 166 6.85 6.09 -2.93
C ILE A 166 7.51 6.96 -3.98
N VAL A 167 8.14 8.05 -3.55
CA VAL A 167 8.97 8.90 -4.41
C VAL A 167 10.37 8.92 -3.84
N CYS A 168 11.35 8.55 -4.66
CA CYS A 168 12.77 8.71 -4.35
C CYS A 168 13.40 9.58 -5.43
N LYS A 169 14.03 10.69 -5.03
CA LYS A 169 14.78 11.55 -5.94
C LYS A 169 16.02 12.10 -5.23
N GLY A 170 17.21 11.76 -5.74
CA GLY A 170 18.47 12.07 -5.07
C GLY A 170 18.51 11.49 -3.65
N THR A 171 18.54 12.36 -2.65
CA THR A 171 18.53 12.00 -1.22
C THR A 171 17.16 12.08 -0.56
N ILE A 172 16.13 12.47 -1.33
CA ILE A 172 14.77 12.63 -0.83
C ILE A 172 13.99 11.32 -0.94
N ILE A 173 13.31 10.98 0.13
CA ILE A 173 12.37 9.86 0.22
C ILE A 173 11.03 10.41 0.68
N GLN A 174 9.97 10.08 -0.05
CA GLN A 174 8.60 10.41 0.33
C GLN A 174 7.74 9.16 0.34
N HIS A 175 6.91 9.02 1.37
CA HIS A 175 5.83 8.05 1.39
C HIS A 175 4.49 8.76 1.42
N TRP A 176 3.56 8.22 0.65
CA TRP A 176 2.20 8.70 0.53
C TRP A 176 1.24 7.56 0.85
N LEU A 177 0.16 7.87 1.55
CA LEU A 177 -0.89 6.91 1.90
C LEU A 177 -2.26 7.55 1.64
N ASN A 178 -3.08 6.91 0.81
CA ASN A 178 -4.42 7.37 0.44
C ASN A 178 -4.48 8.83 -0.04
N GLY A 179 -3.50 9.22 -0.89
CA GLY A 179 -3.40 10.55 -1.46
C GLY A 179 -2.67 11.58 -0.60
N GLU A 180 -2.36 11.28 0.67
CA GLU A 180 -1.67 12.17 1.59
C GLU A 180 -0.16 11.85 1.67
N LYS A 181 0.68 12.87 1.58
CA LYS A 181 2.12 12.76 1.85
C LYS A 181 2.32 12.65 3.35
N VAL A 182 2.71 11.48 3.82
CA VAL A 182 2.87 11.17 5.24
C VAL A 182 4.33 11.14 5.71
N ILE A 183 5.28 11.04 4.77
CA ILE A 183 6.72 11.17 5.02
C ILE A 183 7.34 12.04 3.94
N HIS A 184 8.20 12.99 4.37
CA HIS A 184 9.18 13.71 3.55
C HIS A 184 10.50 13.72 4.31
N MET A 185 11.51 13.09 3.75
CA MET A 185 12.83 12.96 4.39
C MET A 185 13.92 13.21 3.36
N ASP A 186 14.78 14.21 3.61
CA ASP A 186 16.10 14.26 3.01
C ASP A 186 17.09 13.58 3.98
N TYR A 187 17.53 12.37 3.68
CA TYR A 187 18.38 11.60 4.60
C TYR A 187 19.81 12.14 4.75
N LYS A 188 20.19 13.20 4.02
CA LYS A 188 21.44 13.94 4.23
C LYS A 188 21.26 15.16 5.12
N ASP A 189 20.01 15.60 5.36
CA ASP A 189 19.75 16.68 6.31
C ASP A 189 20.09 16.20 7.75
N PRO A 190 20.93 16.95 8.50
CA PRO A 190 21.35 16.60 9.86
C PRO A 190 20.18 16.34 10.83
N LYS A 191 19.02 16.93 10.61
CA LYS A 191 17.83 16.69 11.46
C LYS A 191 17.43 15.19 11.48
N TRP A 192 17.78 14.42 10.45
CA TRP A 192 17.48 12.99 10.33
C TRP A 192 18.61 12.07 10.78
N ALA A 193 19.73 12.58 11.29
CA ALA A 193 20.92 11.78 11.60
C ALA A 193 20.62 10.59 12.52
N THR A 194 19.81 10.79 13.58
CA THR A 194 19.41 9.73 14.48
C THR A 194 18.58 8.65 13.78
N ASN A 195 17.66 9.05 12.89
CA ASN A 195 16.82 8.12 12.13
C ASN A 195 17.66 7.28 11.16
N VAL A 196 18.59 7.92 10.46
CA VAL A 196 19.54 7.26 9.55
C VAL A 196 20.41 6.27 10.31
N ASP A 197 20.90 6.64 11.51
CA ASP A 197 21.73 5.76 12.32
C ASP A 197 20.93 4.53 12.82
N MET A 198 19.70 4.69 13.26
CA MET A 198 18.84 3.56 13.63
C MET A 198 18.66 2.57 12.49
N LEU A 199 18.43 3.05 11.27
CA LEU A 199 18.32 2.18 10.09
C LEU A 199 19.65 1.48 9.80
N ARG A 200 20.78 2.18 9.91
CA ARG A 200 22.13 1.64 9.72
C ARG A 200 22.44 0.53 10.73
N GLN A 201 22.10 0.71 12.00
CA GLN A 201 22.29 -0.31 13.05
C GLN A 201 21.51 -1.59 12.71
N ARG A 202 20.35 -1.51 12.07
CA ARG A 202 19.60 -2.66 11.57
C ARG A 202 20.19 -3.26 10.27
N GLY A 203 21.19 -2.64 9.68
CA GLY A 203 21.84 -3.06 8.44
C GLY A 203 21.34 -2.36 7.20
N GLY A 204 20.54 -1.32 7.34
CA GLY A 204 20.14 -0.48 6.24
C GLY A 204 21.27 0.42 5.75
N ASN A 205 21.20 0.80 4.48
CA ASN A 205 22.11 1.77 3.88
C ASN A 205 21.31 2.63 2.90
N LEU A 206 21.04 3.89 3.27
CA LEU A 206 20.22 4.79 2.48
C LEU A 206 20.88 5.21 1.16
N ASP A 207 22.20 5.03 1.00
CA ASP A 207 22.90 5.25 -0.25
C ASP A 207 22.90 4.03 -1.20
N ALA A 208 22.43 2.86 -0.73
CA ALA A 208 22.39 1.66 -1.56
C ALA A 208 21.36 1.76 -2.69
N ARG A 209 21.72 1.27 -3.87
CA ARG A 209 20.92 1.31 -5.12
C ARG A 209 20.88 -0.05 -5.79
N GLY A 210 20.03 -0.17 -6.82
CA GLY A 210 20.01 -1.34 -7.69
C GLY A 210 19.25 -2.53 -7.15
N ALA A 211 18.26 -2.34 -6.27
CA ALA A 211 17.39 -3.41 -5.79
C ALA A 211 16.37 -3.85 -6.86
N ASN A 212 15.83 -5.05 -6.65
CA ASN A 212 14.57 -5.46 -7.22
C ASN A 212 13.42 -5.04 -6.29
N LEU A 213 12.27 -4.68 -6.84
CA LEU A 213 11.05 -4.52 -6.04
C LEU A 213 10.70 -5.86 -5.39
N SER A 214 10.36 -5.84 -4.12
CA SER A 214 9.93 -7.06 -3.42
C SER A 214 8.72 -6.77 -2.54
N LEU A 215 7.71 -7.65 -2.62
CA LEU A 215 6.56 -7.66 -1.74
C LEU A 215 6.80 -8.73 -0.69
N GLN A 216 6.77 -8.32 0.59
CA GLN A 216 7.14 -9.19 1.71
C GLN A 216 6.10 -10.30 1.93
N ASP A 217 6.57 -11.52 2.11
CA ASP A 217 5.82 -12.60 2.74
C ASP A 217 6.10 -12.60 4.26
N HIS A 218 5.15 -12.11 5.04
CA HIS A 218 5.21 -12.14 6.51
C HIS A 218 4.39 -13.31 7.11
N GLY A 219 3.74 -14.09 6.27
CA GLY A 219 2.88 -15.21 6.69
C GLY A 219 1.39 -14.91 6.60
N ASP A 220 1.02 -13.66 6.48
CA ASP A 220 -0.36 -13.18 6.57
C ASP A 220 -1.01 -12.91 5.20
N PRO A 221 -2.35 -12.91 5.09
CA PRO A 221 -3.04 -12.57 3.87
C PRO A 221 -2.83 -11.11 3.48
N VAL A 222 -2.36 -10.89 2.25
CA VAL A 222 -2.19 -9.57 1.65
C VAL A 222 -2.49 -9.63 0.17
N TRP A 223 -3.01 -8.52 -0.37
CA TRP A 223 -3.31 -8.35 -1.79
C TRP A 223 -2.69 -7.06 -2.29
N TYR A 224 -2.23 -7.09 -3.54
CA TYR A 224 -1.68 -5.95 -4.26
C TYR A 224 -2.28 -5.86 -5.65
N GLN A 225 -2.47 -4.65 -6.15
CA GLN A 225 -2.85 -4.41 -7.54
C GLN A 225 -2.31 -3.05 -8.02
N ASN A 226 -2.44 -2.78 -9.31
CA ASN A 226 -2.07 -1.50 -9.91
C ASN A 226 -0.63 -1.05 -9.58
N ILE A 227 0.31 -2.02 -9.50
CA ILE A 227 1.72 -1.74 -9.22
C ILE A 227 2.35 -1.14 -10.47
N ARG A 228 2.78 0.11 -10.39
CA ARG A 228 3.37 0.83 -11.52
C ARG A 228 4.58 1.65 -11.09
N LEU A 229 5.57 1.70 -11.96
CA LEU A 229 6.86 2.33 -11.71
C LEU A 229 7.17 3.35 -12.81
N LYS A 230 7.57 4.54 -12.42
CA LYS A 230 8.11 5.58 -13.29
C LYS A 230 9.54 5.89 -12.87
N GLU A 231 10.46 5.87 -13.82
CA GLU A 231 11.78 6.45 -13.65
C GLU A 231 11.69 7.97 -13.72
N LEU A 232 12.23 8.67 -12.74
CA LEU A 232 12.22 10.12 -12.68
C LEU A 232 13.46 10.67 -13.38
N LYS A 233 13.24 11.70 -14.19
CA LYS A 233 14.30 12.47 -14.83
C LYS A 233 14.74 13.61 -13.90
N GLU A 234 15.90 14.17 -14.16
CA GLU A 234 16.37 15.36 -13.44
C GLU A 234 15.36 16.51 -13.47
N THR A 235 14.68 16.68 -14.60
CA THR A 235 13.66 17.72 -14.82
C THR A 235 12.31 17.46 -14.16
N ASP A 236 12.05 16.23 -13.70
CA ASP A 236 10.78 15.94 -13.00
C ASP A 236 10.74 16.66 -11.65
N ILE A 237 9.70 17.42 -11.41
CA ILE A 237 9.49 18.14 -10.15
C ILE A 237 8.73 17.23 -9.18
N ILE A 238 9.21 17.15 -7.94
CA ILE A 238 8.51 16.49 -6.84
C ILE A 238 7.99 17.52 -5.84
N ASP A 239 6.97 17.14 -5.08
CA ASP A 239 6.42 18.00 -4.03
C ASP A 239 7.42 18.13 -2.87
N MET A 240 7.96 19.32 -2.64
CA MET A 240 8.98 19.62 -1.62
C MET A 240 8.38 20.10 -0.29
N ALA A 241 7.04 20.14 -0.13
CA ALA A 241 6.44 20.56 1.13
C ALA A 241 6.88 19.62 2.28
N GLU A 242 7.29 20.23 3.39
CA GLU A 242 7.73 19.51 4.59
C GLU A 242 6.57 18.73 5.24
N VAL A 243 6.90 17.62 5.88
CA VAL A 243 5.99 16.81 6.67
C VAL A 243 6.57 16.62 8.07
N THR A 244 5.82 17.02 9.08
CA THR A 244 6.21 16.80 10.48
C THR A 244 5.81 15.37 10.89
N PRO A 245 6.74 14.50 11.27
CA PRO A 245 6.43 13.15 11.74
C PRO A 245 5.56 13.16 13.01
N ALA A 246 4.73 12.15 13.19
CA ALA A 246 3.94 11.99 14.40
C ALA A 246 4.85 11.87 15.65
N VAL A 247 4.35 12.35 16.77
CA VAL A 247 5.05 12.19 18.06
C VAL A 247 4.98 10.73 18.50
N ILE A 248 6.13 10.15 18.87
CA ILE A 248 6.19 8.80 19.43
C ILE A 248 6.07 8.88 20.95
N PRO A 249 5.08 8.23 21.57
CA PRO A 249 4.93 8.24 23.02
C PRO A 249 6.17 7.66 23.74
N ALA A 250 6.54 8.23 24.88
CA ALA A 250 7.75 7.84 25.61
C ALA A 250 7.82 6.34 25.93
N GLY A 251 6.71 5.73 26.36
CA GLY A 251 6.65 4.28 26.62
C GLY A 251 6.88 3.42 25.38
N VAL A 252 6.51 3.92 24.19
CA VAL A 252 6.75 3.25 22.91
C VAL A 252 8.23 3.33 22.55
N LEU A 253 8.89 4.46 22.80
CA LEU A 253 10.34 4.62 22.57
C LEU A 253 11.18 3.63 23.40
N GLU A 254 10.82 3.38 24.64
CA GLU A 254 11.54 2.40 25.48
C GLU A 254 11.34 0.97 24.94
N ALA A 255 10.14 0.60 24.53
CA ALA A 255 9.88 -0.70 23.91
C ALA A 255 10.65 -0.85 22.57
N GLU A 256 10.74 0.23 21.78
CA GLU A 256 11.49 0.29 20.52
C GLU A 256 12.98 0.08 20.74
N LYS A 257 13.59 0.74 21.73
CA LYS A 257 15.00 0.56 22.08
C LYS A 257 15.30 -0.90 22.41
N LYS A 258 14.44 -1.55 23.22
CA LYS A 258 14.58 -2.96 23.57
C LYS A 258 14.47 -3.87 22.34
N LYS A 259 13.49 -3.60 21.45
CA LYS A 259 13.33 -4.37 20.20
C LYS A 259 14.53 -4.20 19.28
N LEU A 260 15.05 -2.97 19.13
CA LEU A 260 16.23 -2.67 18.33
C LEU A 260 17.48 -3.39 18.86
N ALA A 261 17.74 -3.34 20.15
CA ALA A 261 18.85 -4.05 20.78
C ALA A 261 18.80 -5.57 20.50
N GLY A 262 17.60 -6.17 20.56
CA GLY A 262 17.40 -7.58 20.21
C GLY A 262 17.66 -7.88 18.73
N ILE A 263 17.33 -6.98 17.82
CA ILE A 263 17.61 -7.12 16.38
C ILE A 263 19.12 -7.06 16.12
N ILE A 264 19.81 -6.09 16.71
CA ILE A 264 21.27 -5.91 16.59
C ILE A 264 21.99 -7.17 17.09
N LYS A 265 21.65 -7.65 18.29
CA LYS A 265 22.25 -8.87 18.86
C LYS A 265 22.08 -10.09 17.96
N ARG A 266 20.86 -10.35 17.45
CA ARG A 266 20.63 -11.49 16.54
C ARG A 266 21.46 -11.40 15.26
N ARG A 267 21.68 -10.19 14.74
CA ARG A 267 22.50 -9.94 13.57
C ARG A 267 23.98 -10.23 13.82
N GLU A 268 24.49 -9.78 14.96
CA GLU A 268 25.87 -10.05 15.40
C GLU A 268 26.11 -11.55 15.60
N ASP A 269 25.22 -12.23 16.31
CA ASP A 269 25.28 -13.69 16.52
C ASP A 269 25.28 -14.44 15.17
N SER A 270 24.47 -14.00 14.22
CA SER A 270 24.39 -14.60 12.87
C SER A 270 25.71 -14.40 12.10
N LYS A 271 26.30 -13.21 12.19
CA LYS A 271 27.59 -12.90 11.56
C LYS A 271 28.70 -13.78 12.13
N GLN A 272 28.78 -13.90 13.45
CA GLN A 272 29.75 -14.73 14.12
C GLN A 272 29.63 -16.21 13.72
N ARG A 273 28.40 -16.75 13.63
CA ARG A 273 28.17 -18.14 13.18
C ARG A 273 28.64 -18.36 11.74
N LEU A 274 28.45 -17.38 10.87
CA LEU A 274 28.91 -17.47 9.47
C LEU A 274 30.45 -17.44 9.39
N GLU A 275 31.10 -16.60 10.18
CA GLU A 275 32.56 -16.51 10.25
C GLU A 275 33.18 -17.81 10.79
N GLN A 276 32.58 -18.40 11.84
CA GLN A 276 33.01 -19.72 12.36
C GLN A 276 32.86 -20.82 11.32
N LYS A 277 31.74 -20.86 10.57
CA LYS A 277 31.55 -21.83 9.49
C LYS A 277 32.56 -21.69 8.35
N LYS A 278 33.07 -20.48 8.09
CA LYS A 278 34.11 -20.23 7.07
C LYS A 278 35.49 -20.67 7.56
N LYS A 279 35.77 -20.56 8.86
CA LYS A 279 37.04 -21.00 9.44
C LYS A 279 37.15 -22.53 9.56
N ASN A 280 36.02 -23.23 9.61
CA ASN A 280 35.97 -24.70 9.76
C ASN A 280 35.81 -25.40 8.39
N LYS A 281 35.90 -24.68 7.27
CA LYS A 281 36.02 -25.21 5.89
C LYS A 281 37.42 -24.96 5.35
#